data_fd839b01c90d3ed13b77785b2a0f73aa
#
_entry.id   fd839b01c90d3ed13b77785b2a0f73aa
#
_cell.length_a   1.000
_cell.length_b   1.000
_cell.length_c   1.000
_cell.angle_alpha   90.00
_cell.angle_beta   90.00
_cell.angle_gamma   90.00
#
_symmetry.space_group_name_H-M   'P 1'
#
loop_
_entity.id
_entity.type
_entity.pdbx_description
1 polymer ?
#
loop_
_entity_poly.entity_id
_entity_poly.type
_entity_poly.pdbx_seq_one_letter_code
_entity_poly.pdbx_strand_id
1 'polypeptide(L)' 'MLSWQETYRAAVIETDNKKLEASLAKTEGLMFLRMQELAEQNLAGSELEEINAAWQTMSTLRFERLGWPN' A
#
# COMPACT_ATOMS: atom_id res chain seq x y z
N MET A 1 -8.11 -9.46 -11.46
CA MET A 1 -7.32 -9.24 -10.24
C MET A 1 -7.00 -7.77 -10.09
N LEU A 2 -7.23 -7.22 -8.91
CA LEU A 2 -6.94 -5.82 -8.67
C LEU A 2 -5.42 -5.60 -8.51
N SER A 3 -4.92 -4.53 -9.11
CA SER A 3 -3.53 -4.16 -8.89
C SER A 3 -3.40 -3.48 -7.53
N TRP A 4 -2.17 -3.43 -7.00
CA TRP A 4 -1.94 -2.74 -5.74
C TRP A 4 -2.28 -1.24 -5.86
N GLN A 5 -2.12 -0.66 -7.04
CA GLN A 5 -2.46 0.75 -7.27
C GLN A 5 -3.95 1.00 -7.05
N GLU A 6 -4.79 0.09 -7.52
CA GLU A 6 -6.24 0.23 -7.36
C GLU A 6 -6.66 0.13 -5.91
N THR A 7 -6.12 -0.84 -5.18
CA THR A 7 -6.44 -0.97 -3.75
C THR A 7 -5.87 0.18 -2.94
N TYR A 8 -4.70 0.70 -3.33
CA TYR A 8 -4.10 1.86 -2.69
C TYR A 8 -4.99 3.09 -2.84
N ARG A 9 -5.47 3.36 -4.04
CA ARG A 9 -6.36 4.50 -4.27
C ARG A 9 -7.64 4.37 -3.45
N ALA A 10 -8.21 3.18 -3.40
CA ALA A 10 -9.40 2.94 -2.59
C ALA A 10 -9.13 3.22 -1.12
N ALA A 11 -7.97 2.84 -0.61
CA ALA A 11 -7.60 3.10 0.78
C ALA A 11 -7.46 4.59 1.06
N VAL A 12 -6.85 5.33 0.15
CA VAL A 12 -6.60 6.76 0.35
C VAL A 12 -7.91 7.55 0.47
N ILE A 13 -8.93 7.15 -0.27
CA ILE A 13 -10.21 7.86 -0.25
C ILE A 13 -11.21 7.27 0.76
N GLU A 14 -10.85 6.19 1.44
CA GLU A 14 -11.76 5.54 2.39
C GLU A 14 -11.93 6.40 3.64
N THR A 15 -13.19 6.64 4.03
CA THR A 15 -13.50 7.45 5.20
C THR A 15 -13.78 6.63 6.46
N ASP A 16 -14.12 5.36 6.30
CA ASP A 16 -14.39 4.47 7.44
C ASP A 16 -13.07 3.82 7.89
N ASN A 17 -12.72 4.02 9.17
CA ASN A 17 -11.44 3.55 9.68
C ASN A 17 -11.30 2.03 9.67
N LYS A 18 -12.39 1.30 9.88
CA LYS A 18 -12.34 -0.17 9.82
C LYS A 18 -12.08 -0.65 8.40
N LYS A 19 -12.75 -0.04 7.43
CA LYS A 19 -12.53 -0.37 6.02
C LYS A 19 -11.15 0.06 5.57
N LEU A 20 -10.67 1.19 6.07
CA LEU A 20 -9.32 1.67 5.78
C LEU A 20 -8.28 0.65 6.23
N GLU A 21 -8.40 0.13 7.45
CA GLU A 21 -7.47 -0.84 7.98
C GLU A 21 -7.42 -2.08 7.08
N ALA A 22 -8.58 -2.60 6.70
CA ALA A 22 -8.65 -3.76 5.81
C ALA A 22 -8.05 -3.46 4.44
N SER A 23 -8.34 -2.28 3.89
CA SER A 23 -7.81 -1.87 2.59
C SER A 23 -6.29 -1.71 2.62
N LEU A 24 -5.76 -1.15 3.70
CA LEU A 24 -4.31 -1.00 3.86
C LEU A 24 -3.62 -2.36 3.94
N ALA A 25 -4.18 -3.29 4.71
CA ALA A 25 -3.62 -4.63 4.83
C ALA A 25 -3.61 -5.35 3.49
N LYS A 26 -4.71 -5.26 2.73
CA LYS A 26 -4.81 -5.87 1.41
C LYS A 26 -3.80 -5.26 0.45
N THR A 27 -3.69 -3.94 0.46
CA THR A 27 -2.75 -3.23 -0.40
C THR A 27 -1.31 -3.63 -0.11
N GLU A 28 -0.96 -3.72 1.18
CA GLU A 28 0.38 -4.13 1.59
C GLU A 28 0.73 -5.54 1.08
N GLY A 29 -0.23 -6.45 1.18
CA GLY A 29 -0.02 -7.81 0.67
C GLY A 29 0.26 -7.82 -0.81
N LEU A 30 -0.52 -7.07 -1.59
CA LEU A 30 -0.34 -6.97 -3.03
C LEU A 30 1.00 -6.29 -3.38
N MET A 31 1.37 -5.24 -2.65
CA MET A 31 2.64 -4.55 -2.85
C MET A 31 3.82 -5.48 -2.58
N PHE A 32 3.73 -6.26 -1.52
CA PHE A 32 4.77 -7.22 -1.18
C PHE A 32 4.98 -8.25 -2.30
N LEU A 33 3.87 -8.81 -2.79
CA LEU A 33 3.95 -9.75 -3.90
C LEU A 33 4.55 -9.11 -5.15
N ARG A 34 4.16 -7.88 -5.43
CA ARG A 34 4.69 -7.18 -6.59
C ARG A 34 6.19 -6.90 -6.44
N MET A 35 6.63 -6.55 -5.24
CA MET A 35 8.05 -6.34 -4.99
C MET A 35 8.86 -7.62 -5.23
N GLN A 36 8.30 -8.77 -4.84
CA GLN A 36 8.95 -10.06 -5.10
C GLN A 36 9.07 -10.32 -6.60
N GLU A 37 8.00 -10.05 -7.35
CA GLU A 37 8.02 -10.21 -8.81
C GLU A 37 9.09 -9.33 -9.45
N LEU A 38 9.16 -8.08 -9.03
CA LEU A 38 10.15 -7.15 -9.56
C LEU A 38 11.58 -7.63 -9.27
N ALA A 39 11.81 -8.15 -8.06
CA ALA A 39 13.09 -8.66 -7.67
C ALA A 39 13.48 -9.89 -8.50
N GLU A 40 12.54 -10.81 -8.70
CA GLU A 40 12.79 -12.03 -9.48
C GLU A 40 13.11 -11.72 -10.93
N GLN A 41 12.48 -10.69 -11.49
CA GLN A 41 12.69 -10.29 -12.88
C GLN A 41 13.85 -9.32 -13.02
N ASN A 42 14.51 -9.00 -11.91
CA ASN A 42 15.62 -8.05 -11.91
C ASN A 42 15.20 -6.68 -12.40
N LEU A 43 13.95 -6.32 -12.16
CA LEU A 43 13.42 -5.04 -12.54
C LEU A 43 13.51 -4.08 -11.36
N ALA A 44 13.94 -2.87 -11.65
CA ALA A 44 14.01 -1.80 -10.66
C ALA A 44 13.56 -0.53 -11.36
N GLY A 45 13.30 0.51 -10.61
CA GLY A 45 13.01 1.80 -11.20
C GLY A 45 11.69 2.37 -10.75
N SER A 46 10.90 2.93 -11.68
CA SER A 46 9.77 3.78 -11.32
C SER A 46 8.69 3.09 -10.51
N GLU A 47 8.42 1.81 -10.75
CA GLU A 47 7.39 1.13 -9.94
C GLU A 47 7.85 0.91 -8.50
N LEU A 48 9.12 0.61 -8.28
CA LEU A 48 9.65 0.51 -6.92
C LEU A 48 9.56 1.84 -6.19
N GLU A 49 9.83 2.93 -6.89
CA GLU A 49 9.69 4.27 -6.31
C GLU A 49 8.23 4.56 -5.95
N GLU A 50 7.29 4.19 -6.82
CA GLU A 50 5.86 4.32 -6.54
C GLU A 50 5.47 3.53 -5.29
N ILE A 51 5.94 2.29 -5.17
CA ILE A 51 5.65 1.43 -4.03
C ILE A 51 6.18 2.08 -2.75
N ASN A 52 7.40 2.58 -2.78
CA ASN A 52 8.00 3.22 -1.61
C ASN A 52 7.22 4.47 -1.20
N ALA A 53 6.82 5.30 -2.16
CA ALA A 53 6.04 6.49 -1.87
C ALA A 53 4.67 6.13 -1.30
N ALA A 54 4.02 5.12 -1.88
CA ALA A 54 2.72 4.66 -1.39
C ALA A 54 2.83 4.09 0.02
N TRP A 55 3.91 3.37 0.30
CA TRP A 55 4.16 2.80 1.62
C TRP A 55 4.26 3.89 2.68
N GLN A 56 4.97 4.96 2.36
CA GLN A 56 5.10 6.10 3.27
C GLN A 56 3.75 6.76 3.53
N THR A 57 2.95 6.95 2.48
CA THR A 57 1.61 7.52 2.62
C THR A 57 0.72 6.61 3.49
N MET A 58 0.81 5.30 3.29
CA MET A 58 0.04 4.34 4.08
C MET A 58 0.44 4.38 5.55
N SER A 59 1.73 4.53 5.83
CA SER A 59 2.22 4.68 7.21
C SER A 59 1.66 5.95 7.85
N THR A 60 1.62 7.04 7.10
CA THR A 60 1.04 8.29 7.57
C THR A 60 -0.45 8.13 7.87
N LEU A 61 -1.19 7.46 6.99
CA LEU A 61 -2.61 7.20 7.21
C LEU A 61 -2.84 6.37 8.48
N ARG A 62 -2.02 5.35 8.69
CA ARG A 62 -2.11 4.56 9.92
C ARG A 62 -1.85 5.40 11.15
N PHE A 63 -0.83 6.23 11.09
CA PHE A 63 -0.51 7.09 12.22
C PHE A 63 -1.64 8.08 12.52
N GLU A 64 -2.11 8.78 11.50
CA GLU A 64 -3.07 9.85 11.68
C GLU A 64 -4.48 9.35 11.95
N ARG A 65 -4.90 8.26 11.31
CA ARG A 65 -6.28 7.81 11.35
C ARG A 65 -6.50 6.63 12.28
N LEU A 66 -5.52 5.74 12.41
CA LEU A 66 -5.67 4.50 13.18
C LEU A 66 -4.83 4.50 14.45
N GLY A 67 -3.96 5.50 14.63
CA GLY A 67 -3.13 5.61 15.82
C GLY A 67 -1.95 4.65 15.86
N TRP A 68 -1.47 4.21 14.72
CA TRP A 68 -0.34 3.29 14.61
C TRP A 68 0.99 4.02 14.50
N PRO A 69 2.04 3.50 15.08
CA PRO A 69 2.06 2.57 16.23
C PRO A 69 1.67 3.35 17.48
N ASN A 70 0.99 2.70 18.40
CA ASN A 70 0.66 3.39 19.64
C ASN A 70 1.61 3.03 20.74
#